data_19ddd032c7942d12556f63d6cce41007
#
_entry.id   19ddd032c7942d12556f63d6cce41007
#
_cell.length_a   1.000
_cell.length_b   1.000
_cell.length_c   1.000
_cell.angle_alpha   90.00
_cell.angle_beta   90.00
_cell.angle_gamma   90.00
#
_symmetry.space_group_name_H-M   'P 1'
#
loop_
_entity.id
_entity.type
_entity.pdbx_description
1 polymer ?
#
loop_
_entity_poly.entity_id
_entity_poly.type
_entity_poly.pdbx_seq_one_letter_code
_entity_poly.pdbx_strand_id
1 'polypeptide(L)'
;MEIIRTENLHFDYEIYDDKGKVVEKSAALNGVDLTVQEGEFLAILGHNGSGKSTLAKHFNGILTPTKGKVYVNDIDVSYDKFIYEIRQTVGMVFQNPDNQIVAAIVEEDVAFALENLGVPPEEIRERIDEAMQLVDIYKYRKHAPHRLSGGQKQRVAIAGVIAMRPTCIVLDEPTAMLDPKGRREVMKTIKMLNQKGITIVLITHYMEEAAQAERVVVMDKGRVIMDGTPKEIFSEVERLKSVGLDVPQVTELAHELRKSGVEIPADILSEKECVEELIKILK
;
A
#
# COMPACT_ATOMS: atom_id res chain seq x y z
N MET A 1 1.46 -8.92 -16.91
CA MET A 1 2.61 -8.09 -17.36
C MET A 1 3.24 -7.44 -16.13
N GLU A 2 4.58 -7.25 -16.11
CA GLU A 2 5.21 -6.53 -14.99
C GLU A 2 4.91 -5.04 -15.10
N ILE A 3 4.22 -4.48 -14.08
CA ILE A 3 3.93 -3.05 -14.05
C ILE A 3 4.99 -2.25 -13.31
N ILE A 4 5.59 -2.85 -12.28
CA ILE A 4 6.73 -2.26 -11.52
C ILE A 4 7.82 -3.31 -11.42
N ARG A 5 9.08 -2.88 -11.64
CA ARG A 5 10.26 -3.71 -11.45
C ARG A 5 11.38 -2.90 -10.84
N THR A 6 12.01 -3.44 -9.79
CA THR A 6 13.23 -2.88 -9.21
C THR A 6 14.40 -3.82 -9.42
N GLU A 7 15.56 -3.28 -9.74
CA GLU A 7 16.79 -4.01 -9.99
C GLU A 7 17.89 -3.47 -9.07
N ASN A 8 18.29 -4.28 -8.10
CA ASN A 8 19.34 -3.95 -7.11
C ASN A 8 19.19 -2.52 -6.57
N LEU A 9 17.95 -2.15 -6.16
CA LEU A 9 17.60 -0.80 -5.75
C LEU A 9 18.25 -0.45 -4.41
N HIS A 10 19.05 0.61 -4.39
CA HIS A 10 19.61 1.22 -3.20
C HIS A 10 19.15 2.67 -3.07
N PHE A 11 18.97 3.11 -1.84
CA PHE A 11 18.67 4.50 -1.54
C PHE A 11 19.21 4.91 -0.17
N ASP A 12 19.94 6.02 -0.15
CA ASP A 12 20.48 6.64 1.06
C ASP A 12 19.86 8.03 1.25
N TYR A 13 19.32 8.30 2.44
CA TYR A 13 18.98 9.66 2.83
C TYR A 13 20.25 10.42 3.22
N GLU A 14 20.42 11.62 2.70
CA GLU A 14 21.52 12.51 3.06
C GLU A 14 21.04 13.57 4.07
N ILE A 15 21.76 13.70 5.17
CA ILE A 15 21.53 14.73 6.18
C ILE A 15 22.57 15.82 5.99
N TYR A 16 22.09 17.05 5.85
CA TYR A 16 22.93 18.22 5.58
C TYR A 16 23.08 19.07 6.84
N ASP A 17 24.26 19.70 7.04
CA ASP A 17 24.46 20.74 8.04
C ASP A 17 23.90 22.09 7.56
N ASP A 18 23.97 23.11 8.46
CA ASP A 18 23.52 24.47 8.16
C ASP A 18 24.29 25.13 7.00
N LYS A 19 25.42 24.54 6.59
CA LYS A 19 26.26 25.01 5.45
C LYS A 19 26.01 24.23 4.17
N GLY A 20 25.02 23.31 4.15
CA GLY A 20 24.68 22.50 2.99
C GLY A 20 25.69 21.37 2.69
N LYS A 21 26.51 20.97 3.68
CA LYS A 21 27.43 19.84 3.53
C LYS A 21 26.77 18.57 4.10
N VAL A 22 26.87 17.47 3.37
CA VAL A 22 26.42 16.16 3.86
C VAL A 22 27.24 15.75 5.08
N VAL A 23 26.56 15.57 6.22
CA VAL A 23 27.18 15.17 7.50
C VAL A 23 26.92 13.71 7.82
N GLU A 24 25.82 13.13 7.30
CA GLU A 24 25.46 11.75 7.54
C GLU A 24 24.72 11.19 6.33
N LYS A 25 24.89 9.88 6.07
CA LYS A 25 24.10 9.11 5.11
C LYS A 25 23.44 7.97 5.85
N SER A 26 22.13 7.84 5.70
CA SER A 26 21.35 6.75 6.29
C SER A 26 20.79 5.86 5.18
N ALA A 27 21.29 4.64 5.10
CA ALA A 27 20.84 3.68 4.11
C ALA A 27 19.41 3.22 4.43
N ALA A 28 18.48 3.50 3.52
CA ALA A 28 17.07 3.12 3.64
C ALA A 28 16.70 1.89 2.80
N LEU A 29 17.37 1.71 1.64
CA LEU A 29 17.21 0.53 0.78
C LEU A 29 18.58 -0.04 0.43
N ASN A 30 18.71 -1.37 0.48
CA ASN A 30 19.97 -2.09 0.41
C ASN A 30 19.92 -3.25 -0.60
N GLY A 31 19.70 -2.95 -1.89
CA GLY A 31 19.64 -3.95 -2.96
C GLY A 31 18.29 -4.69 -2.97
N VAL A 32 17.22 -3.93 -3.25
CA VAL A 32 15.86 -4.48 -3.36
C VAL A 32 15.60 -4.87 -4.81
N ASP A 33 15.34 -6.16 -5.02
CA ASP A 33 14.81 -6.74 -6.26
C ASP A 33 13.35 -7.13 -6.00
N LEU A 34 12.43 -6.53 -6.75
CA LEU A 34 10.99 -6.75 -6.61
C LEU A 34 10.30 -6.54 -7.96
N THR A 35 9.35 -7.41 -8.26
CA THR A 35 8.42 -7.22 -9.38
C THR A 35 6.99 -7.16 -8.87
N VAL A 36 6.16 -6.33 -9.50
CA VAL A 36 4.71 -6.27 -9.27
C VAL A 36 4.02 -6.57 -10.59
N GLN A 37 3.11 -7.54 -10.58
CA GLN A 37 2.35 -7.91 -11.77
C GLN A 37 1.10 -7.06 -11.91
N GLU A 38 0.68 -6.82 -13.16
CA GLU A 38 -0.58 -6.13 -13.44
C GLU A 38 -1.78 -6.91 -12.86
N GLY A 39 -2.68 -6.20 -12.16
CA GLY A 39 -3.83 -6.79 -11.49
C GLY A 39 -3.54 -7.45 -10.14
N GLU A 40 -2.26 -7.59 -9.75
CA GLU A 40 -1.85 -8.19 -8.48
C GLU A 40 -2.29 -7.36 -7.28
N PHE A 41 -2.66 -8.03 -6.18
CA PHE A 41 -2.76 -7.43 -4.86
C PHE A 41 -1.55 -7.85 -4.02
N LEU A 42 -0.54 -6.98 -3.99
CA LEU A 42 0.69 -7.15 -3.19
C LEU A 42 0.58 -6.41 -1.87
N ALA A 43 0.89 -7.07 -0.74
CA ALA A 43 1.13 -6.41 0.54
C ALA A 43 2.63 -6.36 0.87
N ILE A 44 3.12 -5.22 1.37
CA ILE A 44 4.49 -5.04 1.85
C ILE A 44 4.45 -4.83 3.35
N LEU A 45 5.00 -5.78 4.09
CA LEU A 45 5.13 -5.77 5.55
C LEU A 45 6.54 -5.41 5.99
N GLY A 46 6.67 -4.94 7.23
CA GLY A 46 7.94 -4.66 7.90
C GLY A 46 7.73 -3.73 9.09
N HIS A 47 8.64 -3.72 10.04
CA HIS A 47 8.62 -2.77 11.15
C HIS A 47 8.89 -1.33 10.69
N ASN A 48 8.68 -0.34 11.57
CA ASN A 48 8.99 1.06 11.27
C ASN A 48 10.49 1.22 10.99
N GLY A 49 10.82 1.93 9.91
CA GLY A 49 12.19 2.10 9.45
C GLY A 49 12.75 0.96 8.59
N SER A 50 11.97 -0.07 8.24
CA SER A 50 12.43 -1.15 7.36
C SER A 50 12.59 -0.77 5.89
N GLY A 51 12.17 0.45 5.47
CA GLY A 51 12.33 0.96 4.11
C GLY A 51 11.07 0.95 3.23
N LYS A 52 9.92 0.47 3.71
CA LYS A 52 8.66 0.31 2.92
C LYS A 52 8.19 1.59 2.24
N SER A 53 8.02 2.68 3.01
CA SER A 53 7.56 3.96 2.45
C SER A 53 8.60 4.59 1.51
N THR A 54 9.89 4.31 1.75
CA THR A 54 10.96 4.70 0.82
C THR A 54 10.84 3.93 -0.48
N LEU A 55 10.64 2.62 -0.42
CA LEU A 55 10.41 1.78 -1.60
C LEU A 55 9.18 2.25 -2.39
N ALA A 56 8.04 2.50 -1.70
CA ALA A 56 6.83 3.00 -2.32
C ALA A 56 7.03 4.30 -3.10
N LYS A 57 7.80 5.24 -2.55
CA LYS A 57 8.09 6.53 -3.19
C LYS A 57 8.93 6.41 -4.47
N HIS A 58 9.66 5.31 -4.64
CA HIS A 58 10.36 5.04 -5.90
C HIS A 58 9.41 4.54 -7.00
N PHE A 59 8.30 3.87 -6.63
CA PHE A 59 7.36 3.32 -7.61
C PHE A 59 6.62 4.38 -8.42
N ASN A 60 6.49 5.61 -7.90
CA ASN A 60 5.89 6.71 -8.66
C ASN A 60 6.85 7.89 -8.90
N GLY A 61 8.16 7.65 -8.78
CA GLY A 61 9.18 8.65 -9.08
C GLY A 61 9.19 9.87 -8.15
N ILE A 62 8.74 9.72 -6.88
CA ILE A 62 8.96 10.75 -5.85
C ILE A 62 10.41 10.74 -5.40
N LEU A 63 11.02 9.57 -5.33
CA LEU A 63 12.44 9.38 -5.05
C LEU A 63 13.11 8.71 -6.24
N THR A 64 14.36 9.10 -6.49
CA THR A 64 15.22 8.51 -7.53
C THR A 64 16.26 7.62 -6.85
N PRO A 65 16.56 6.41 -7.37
CA PRO A 65 17.55 5.51 -6.82
C PRO A 65 18.94 6.14 -6.68
N THR A 66 19.67 5.85 -5.58
CA THR A 66 21.10 6.18 -5.48
C THR A 66 21.97 5.19 -6.27
N LYS A 67 21.51 3.91 -6.34
CA LYS A 67 22.07 2.85 -7.20
C LYS A 67 20.96 1.88 -7.59
N GLY A 68 21.21 1.14 -8.68
CA GLY A 68 20.20 0.24 -9.24
C GLY A 68 19.18 1.00 -10.09
N LYS A 69 18.04 0.38 -10.34
CA LYS A 69 17.00 0.93 -11.22
C LYS A 69 15.60 0.58 -10.75
N VAL A 70 14.66 1.44 -11.12
CA VAL A 70 13.23 1.19 -10.97
C VAL A 70 12.56 1.47 -12.30
N TYR A 71 11.71 0.55 -12.73
CA TYR A 71 10.93 0.65 -13.96
C TYR A 71 9.44 0.61 -13.65
N VAL A 72 8.69 1.44 -14.37
CA VAL A 72 7.23 1.44 -14.41
C VAL A 72 6.81 1.32 -15.86
N ASN A 73 6.11 0.25 -16.25
CA ASN A 73 5.84 -0.09 -17.64
C ASN A 73 7.09 0.02 -18.52
N ASP A 74 8.20 -0.57 -18.07
CA ASP A 74 9.52 -0.53 -18.72
C ASP A 74 10.15 0.88 -18.84
N ILE A 75 9.55 1.92 -18.28
CA ILE A 75 10.11 3.26 -18.23
C ILE A 75 10.94 3.40 -16.95
N ASP A 76 12.24 3.72 -17.10
CA ASP A 76 13.14 3.99 -15.97
C ASP A 76 12.71 5.31 -15.29
N VAL A 77 12.40 5.26 -13.98
CA VAL A 77 11.89 6.39 -13.20
C VAL A 77 12.91 7.53 -13.04
N SER A 78 14.17 7.30 -13.37
CA SER A 78 15.22 8.34 -13.34
C SER A 78 15.13 9.36 -14.49
N TYR A 79 14.27 9.12 -15.48
CA TYR A 79 14.08 10.06 -16.61
C TYR A 79 12.95 11.04 -16.33
N ASP A 80 13.25 12.23 -15.87
CA ASP A 80 12.30 13.31 -15.54
C ASP A 80 11.25 13.58 -16.63
N LYS A 81 11.60 13.41 -17.89
CA LYS A 81 10.68 13.64 -19.02
C LYS A 81 9.43 12.74 -19.00
N PHE A 82 9.49 11.61 -18.32
CA PHE A 82 8.38 10.64 -18.23
C PHE A 82 7.66 10.68 -16.87
N ILE A 83 8.01 11.61 -15.98
CA ILE A 83 7.48 11.65 -14.62
C ILE A 83 5.94 11.73 -14.56
N TYR A 84 5.32 12.45 -15.50
CA TYR A 84 3.86 12.55 -15.58
C TYR A 84 3.22 11.22 -15.99
N GLU A 85 3.81 10.52 -16.96
CA GLU A 85 3.34 9.20 -17.40
C GLU A 85 3.47 8.16 -16.28
N ILE A 86 4.60 8.15 -15.58
CA ILE A 86 4.85 7.30 -14.41
C ILE A 86 3.80 7.56 -13.33
N ARG A 87 3.54 8.81 -12.96
CA ARG A 87 2.57 9.18 -11.92
C ARG A 87 1.12 8.95 -12.33
N GLN A 88 0.83 8.99 -13.61
CA GLN A 88 -0.49 8.61 -14.14
C GLN A 88 -0.68 7.08 -14.11
N THR A 89 0.38 6.31 -14.38
CA THR A 89 0.36 4.84 -14.32
C THR A 89 0.29 4.34 -12.88
N VAL A 90 1.13 4.89 -11.98
CA VAL A 90 1.22 4.50 -10.56
C VAL A 90 0.79 5.67 -9.68
N GLY A 91 -0.46 5.65 -9.25
CA GLY A 91 -0.98 6.60 -8.28
C GLY A 91 -0.54 6.26 -6.86
N MET A 92 -0.35 7.28 -6.00
CA MET A 92 0.06 7.08 -4.61
C MET A 92 -0.92 7.73 -3.63
N VAL A 93 -1.28 6.98 -2.59
CA VAL A 93 -2.07 7.44 -1.46
C VAL A 93 -1.20 7.39 -0.21
N PHE A 94 -1.08 8.52 0.49
CA PHE A 94 -0.22 8.67 1.66
C PHE A 94 -0.95 8.28 2.95
N GLN A 95 -0.16 8.01 3.99
CA GLN A 95 -0.63 7.60 5.32
C GLN A 95 -1.61 8.61 5.94
N ASN A 96 -1.31 9.90 5.84
CA ASN A 96 -2.16 10.96 6.39
C ASN A 96 -2.91 11.69 5.26
N PRO A 97 -4.24 11.52 5.13
CA PRO A 97 -5.02 12.19 4.09
C PRO A 97 -5.03 13.72 4.23
N ASP A 98 -4.84 14.28 5.43
CA ASP A 98 -4.78 15.72 5.63
C ASP A 98 -3.54 16.36 4.97
N ASN A 99 -2.48 15.59 4.73
CA ASN A 99 -1.30 16.05 3.99
C ASN A 99 -1.48 15.94 2.47
N GLN A 100 -2.50 15.23 2.00
CA GLN A 100 -2.78 15.01 0.59
C GLN A 100 -3.91 15.89 0.08
N ILE A 101 -4.95 16.12 0.90
CA ILE A 101 -6.11 16.94 0.56
C ILE A 101 -5.71 18.42 0.64
N VAL A 102 -5.85 19.13 -0.47
CA VAL A 102 -5.41 20.54 -0.61
C VAL A 102 -6.55 21.52 -0.87
N ALA A 103 -7.70 21.05 -1.41
CA ALA A 103 -8.82 21.90 -1.75
C ALA A 103 -9.79 22.16 -0.56
N ALA A 104 -10.56 23.24 -0.64
CA ALA A 104 -11.55 23.58 0.36
C ALA A 104 -12.86 22.77 0.25
N ILE A 105 -13.12 22.17 -0.91
CA ILE A 105 -14.31 21.37 -1.23
C ILE A 105 -13.85 20.02 -1.77
N VAL A 106 -14.51 18.94 -1.35
CA VAL A 106 -14.13 17.56 -1.67
C VAL A 106 -14.08 17.29 -3.17
N GLU A 107 -15.07 17.73 -3.96
CA GLU A 107 -15.03 17.49 -5.42
C GLU A 107 -13.92 18.26 -6.14
N GLU A 108 -13.53 19.42 -5.61
CA GLU A 108 -12.41 20.21 -6.14
C GLU A 108 -11.08 19.51 -5.89
N ASP A 109 -10.97 18.86 -4.73
CA ASP A 109 -9.78 18.07 -4.41
C ASP A 109 -9.62 16.85 -5.33
N VAL A 110 -10.71 16.15 -5.62
CA VAL A 110 -10.71 15.03 -6.58
C VAL A 110 -10.43 15.51 -8.02
N ALA A 111 -10.84 16.75 -8.37
CA ALA A 111 -10.55 17.37 -9.66
C ALA A 111 -9.08 17.75 -9.85
N PHE A 112 -8.39 18.09 -8.76
CA PHE A 112 -7.09 18.74 -8.77
C PHE A 112 -6.05 18.04 -9.66
N ALA A 113 -5.95 16.73 -9.57
CA ALA A 113 -5.00 15.96 -10.38
C ALA A 113 -5.38 15.97 -11.87
N LEU A 114 -6.68 15.91 -12.18
CA LEU A 114 -7.19 15.91 -13.57
C LEU A 114 -6.95 17.28 -14.25
N GLU A 115 -7.15 18.37 -13.51
CA GLU A 115 -6.87 19.73 -13.98
C GLU A 115 -5.39 19.89 -14.31
N ASN A 116 -4.49 19.41 -13.43
CA ASN A 116 -3.06 19.44 -13.66
C ASN A 116 -2.62 18.57 -14.85
N LEU A 117 -3.34 17.51 -15.18
CA LEU A 117 -3.12 16.68 -16.35
C LEU A 117 -3.72 17.28 -17.63
N GLY A 118 -4.42 18.41 -17.55
CA GLY A 118 -5.06 19.06 -18.70
C GLY A 118 -6.24 18.28 -19.28
N VAL A 119 -6.94 17.48 -18.47
CA VAL A 119 -8.14 16.74 -18.91
C VAL A 119 -9.25 17.73 -19.27
N PRO A 120 -10.01 17.51 -20.37
CA PRO A 120 -11.13 18.39 -20.75
C PRO A 120 -12.18 18.52 -19.63
N PRO A 121 -12.78 19.72 -19.42
CA PRO A 121 -13.71 19.96 -18.30
C PRO A 121 -14.92 19.03 -18.25
N GLU A 122 -15.49 18.65 -19.39
CA GLU A 122 -16.60 17.70 -19.49
C GLU A 122 -16.18 16.31 -18.99
N GLU A 123 -14.98 15.85 -19.33
CA GLU A 123 -14.44 14.57 -18.90
C GLU A 123 -14.03 14.59 -17.43
N ILE A 124 -13.53 15.73 -16.92
CA ILE A 124 -13.22 15.90 -15.48
C ILE A 124 -14.47 15.62 -14.66
N ARG A 125 -15.63 16.19 -15.02
CA ARG A 125 -16.87 16.00 -14.27
C ARG A 125 -17.29 14.54 -14.21
N GLU A 126 -17.24 13.84 -15.33
CA GLU A 126 -17.57 12.42 -15.40
C GLU A 126 -16.65 11.58 -14.52
N ARG A 127 -15.34 11.78 -14.64
CA ARG A 127 -14.33 11.02 -13.86
C ARG A 127 -14.44 11.26 -12.35
N ILE A 128 -14.72 12.49 -11.91
CA ILE A 128 -14.96 12.82 -10.50
C ILE A 128 -16.17 12.05 -9.98
N ASP A 129 -17.30 12.13 -10.70
CA ASP A 129 -18.54 11.50 -10.27
C ASP A 129 -18.38 9.97 -10.18
N GLU A 130 -17.73 9.34 -11.18
CA GLU A 130 -17.40 7.91 -11.17
C GLU A 130 -16.49 7.54 -9.99
N ALA A 131 -15.38 8.25 -9.80
CA ALA A 131 -14.42 7.97 -8.72
C ALA A 131 -15.06 8.09 -7.35
N MET A 132 -15.83 9.17 -7.11
CA MET A 132 -16.48 9.41 -5.82
C MET A 132 -17.60 8.41 -5.52
N GLN A 133 -18.34 7.95 -6.54
CA GLN A 133 -19.34 6.89 -6.41
C GLN A 133 -18.67 5.56 -6.08
N LEU A 134 -17.57 5.24 -6.77
CA LEU A 134 -16.84 4.00 -6.60
C LEU A 134 -16.36 3.79 -5.15
N VAL A 135 -15.94 4.85 -4.47
CA VAL A 135 -15.46 4.78 -3.08
C VAL A 135 -16.52 5.20 -2.04
N ASP A 136 -17.79 5.32 -2.43
CA ASP A 136 -18.94 5.70 -1.56
C ASP A 136 -18.71 7.03 -0.81
N ILE A 137 -18.23 8.06 -1.53
CA ILE A 137 -18.00 9.39 -0.97
C ILE A 137 -18.83 10.50 -1.68
N TYR A 138 -19.54 10.18 -2.75
CA TYR A 138 -20.25 11.12 -3.61
C TYR A 138 -21.21 12.07 -2.87
N LYS A 139 -21.92 11.59 -1.84
CA LYS A 139 -22.83 12.39 -1.04
C LYS A 139 -22.15 13.55 -0.30
N TYR A 140 -20.83 13.48 -0.14
CA TYR A 140 -20.02 14.50 0.54
C TYR A 140 -19.31 15.46 -0.43
N ARG A 141 -19.56 15.38 -1.75
CA ARG A 141 -18.82 16.12 -2.78
C ARG A 141 -18.77 17.64 -2.56
N LYS A 142 -19.85 18.22 -1.98
CA LYS A 142 -19.95 19.66 -1.65
C LYS A 142 -19.50 20.01 -0.23
N HIS A 143 -18.99 19.05 0.54
CA HIS A 143 -18.55 19.28 1.91
C HIS A 143 -17.11 19.79 1.94
N ALA A 144 -16.79 20.52 3.01
CA ALA A 144 -15.40 20.84 3.32
C ALA A 144 -14.72 19.61 3.95
N PRO A 145 -13.47 19.25 3.55
CA PRO A 145 -12.76 18.07 4.03
C PRO A 145 -12.64 17.98 5.55
N HIS A 146 -12.50 19.11 6.26
CA HIS A 146 -12.40 19.14 7.71
C HIS A 146 -13.67 18.65 8.46
N ARG A 147 -14.81 18.52 7.76
CA ARG A 147 -16.06 17.96 8.30
C ARG A 147 -16.18 16.45 8.14
N LEU A 148 -15.21 15.82 7.50
CA LEU A 148 -15.20 14.40 7.24
C LEU A 148 -14.47 13.62 8.35
N SER A 149 -14.91 12.38 8.60
CA SER A 149 -14.14 11.45 9.43
C SER A 149 -12.83 11.04 8.72
N GLY A 150 -11.85 10.51 9.47
CA GLY A 150 -10.58 10.04 8.90
C GLY A 150 -10.78 9.04 7.75
N GLY A 151 -11.66 8.04 7.91
CA GLY A 151 -11.97 7.08 6.86
C GLY A 151 -12.65 7.69 5.63
N GLN A 152 -13.46 8.75 5.82
CA GLN A 152 -14.03 9.49 4.69
C GLN A 152 -12.97 10.31 3.97
N LYS A 153 -12.07 10.99 4.68
CA LYS A 153 -10.92 11.70 4.09
C LYS A 153 -10.02 10.77 3.31
N GLN A 154 -9.73 9.58 3.85
CA GLN A 154 -8.93 8.57 3.15
C GLN A 154 -9.59 8.14 1.84
N ARG A 155 -10.92 7.94 1.83
CA ARG A 155 -11.64 7.63 0.59
C ARG A 155 -11.66 8.81 -0.38
N VAL A 156 -11.65 10.07 0.08
CA VAL A 156 -11.44 11.24 -0.80
C VAL A 156 -10.06 11.18 -1.46
N ALA A 157 -9.00 10.95 -0.68
CA ALA A 157 -7.64 10.80 -1.22
C ALA A 157 -7.55 9.67 -2.26
N ILE A 158 -8.18 8.52 -1.97
CA ILE A 158 -8.28 7.39 -2.92
C ILE A 158 -9.06 7.80 -4.17
N ALA A 159 -10.19 8.55 -4.04
CA ALA A 159 -10.97 9.03 -5.18
C ALA A 159 -10.15 9.94 -6.10
N GLY A 160 -9.37 10.87 -5.53
CA GLY A 160 -8.46 11.74 -6.30
C GLY A 160 -7.46 10.96 -7.14
N VAL A 161 -6.93 9.86 -6.59
CA VAL A 161 -6.02 8.97 -7.32
C VAL A 161 -6.76 8.18 -8.40
N ILE A 162 -7.90 7.58 -8.08
CA ILE A 162 -8.68 6.77 -9.03
C ILE A 162 -9.17 7.59 -10.23
N ALA A 163 -9.52 8.87 -10.00
CA ALA A 163 -10.00 9.76 -11.07
C ALA A 163 -8.98 9.88 -12.21
N MET A 164 -7.68 9.74 -11.94
CA MET A 164 -6.64 9.68 -12.97
C MET A 164 -6.67 8.40 -13.81
N ARG A 165 -7.45 7.38 -13.40
CA ARG A 165 -7.53 6.04 -14.01
C ARG A 165 -6.16 5.35 -14.07
N PRO A 166 -5.45 5.22 -12.92
CA PRO A 166 -4.13 4.57 -12.87
C PRO A 166 -4.27 3.06 -13.07
N THR A 167 -3.21 2.43 -13.58
CA THR A 167 -3.12 0.96 -13.66
C THR A 167 -2.74 0.34 -12.29
N CYS A 168 -1.99 1.08 -11.48
CA CYS A 168 -1.54 0.66 -10.16
C CYS A 168 -1.80 1.75 -9.11
N ILE A 169 -2.19 1.35 -7.91
CA ILE A 169 -2.30 2.24 -6.75
C ILE A 169 -1.41 1.72 -5.64
N VAL A 170 -0.46 2.55 -5.21
CA VAL A 170 0.37 2.33 -4.03
C VAL A 170 -0.27 3.04 -2.84
N LEU A 171 -0.56 2.30 -1.77
CA LEU A 171 -1.18 2.83 -0.56
C LEU A 171 -0.19 2.67 0.60
N ASP A 172 0.32 3.79 1.09
CA ASP A 172 1.28 3.81 2.21
C ASP A 172 0.54 3.95 3.54
N GLU A 173 0.35 2.84 4.24
CA GLU A 173 -0.36 2.74 5.52
C GLU A 173 -1.73 3.45 5.56
N PRO A 174 -2.63 3.19 4.59
CA PRO A 174 -3.85 3.98 4.39
C PRO A 174 -4.86 3.89 5.54
N THR A 175 -4.65 2.99 6.48
CA THR A 175 -5.57 2.69 7.58
C THR A 175 -5.00 3.00 8.97
N ALA A 176 -3.72 3.40 9.06
CA ALA A 176 -3.00 3.56 10.32
C ALA A 176 -3.65 4.56 11.30
N MET A 177 -4.29 5.61 10.77
CA MET A 177 -4.93 6.68 11.56
C MET A 177 -6.45 6.50 11.71
N LEU A 178 -6.99 5.32 11.39
CA LEU A 178 -8.44 5.09 11.35
C LEU A 178 -8.92 4.23 12.52
N ASP A 179 -10.15 4.49 12.94
CA ASP A 179 -10.88 3.61 13.83
C ASP A 179 -11.19 2.25 13.15
N PRO A 180 -11.55 1.20 13.89
CA PRO A 180 -11.78 -0.13 13.32
C PRO A 180 -12.87 -0.15 12.23
N LYS A 181 -13.86 0.73 12.29
CA LYS A 181 -14.91 0.84 11.27
C LYS A 181 -14.35 1.46 10.00
N GLY A 182 -13.66 2.59 10.10
CA GLY A 182 -13.03 3.28 8.97
C GLY A 182 -12.02 2.39 8.26
N ARG A 183 -11.22 1.62 9.04
CA ARG A 183 -10.28 0.62 8.51
C ARG A 183 -10.98 -0.41 7.63
N ARG A 184 -12.05 -1.04 8.13
CA ARG A 184 -12.82 -2.02 7.35
C ARG A 184 -13.41 -1.43 6.06
N GLU A 185 -13.92 -0.19 6.13
CA GLU A 185 -14.50 0.49 4.96
C GLU A 185 -13.43 0.77 3.90
N VAL A 186 -12.24 1.25 4.29
CA VAL A 186 -11.12 1.49 3.37
C VAL A 186 -10.60 0.19 2.78
N MET A 187 -10.40 -0.87 3.58
CA MET A 187 -9.96 -2.18 3.08
C MET A 187 -10.97 -2.79 2.11
N LYS A 188 -12.28 -2.65 2.38
CA LYS A 188 -13.32 -3.06 1.44
C LYS A 188 -13.21 -2.33 0.11
N THR A 189 -12.94 -1.02 0.13
CA THR A 189 -12.72 -0.22 -1.07
C THR A 189 -11.50 -0.71 -1.85
N ILE A 190 -10.36 -0.91 -1.19
CA ILE A 190 -9.12 -1.41 -1.79
C ILE A 190 -9.35 -2.76 -2.48
N LYS A 191 -9.99 -3.70 -1.80
CA LYS A 191 -10.30 -5.01 -2.34
C LYS A 191 -11.23 -4.94 -3.57
N MET A 192 -12.23 -4.07 -3.53
CA MET A 192 -13.14 -3.86 -4.65
C MET A 192 -12.40 -3.25 -5.87
N LEU A 193 -11.45 -2.35 -5.65
CA LEU A 193 -10.62 -1.77 -6.72
C LEU A 193 -9.75 -2.85 -7.39
N ASN A 194 -9.12 -3.71 -6.61
CA ASN A 194 -8.34 -4.83 -7.14
C ASN A 194 -9.22 -5.80 -7.94
N GLN A 195 -10.43 -6.16 -7.45
CA GLN A 195 -11.38 -6.99 -8.17
C GLN A 195 -11.85 -6.38 -9.51
N LYS A 196 -11.70 -5.08 -9.69
CA LYS A 196 -11.93 -4.36 -10.95
C LYS A 196 -10.69 -4.32 -11.87
N GLY A 197 -9.62 -5.02 -11.50
CA GLY A 197 -8.40 -5.15 -12.28
C GLY A 197 -7.32 -4.10 -11.99
N ILE A 198 -7.51 -3.22 -10.99
CA ILE A 198 -6.48 -2.26 -10.58
C ILE A 198 -5.43 -3.00 -9.75
N THR A 199 -4.16 -2.85 -10.10
CA THR A 199 -3.04 -3.37 -9.32
C THR A 199 -2.95 -2.62 -7.99
N ILE A 200 -2.79 -3.35 -6.90
CA ILE A 200 -2.70 -2.77 -5.55
C ILE A 200 -1.35 -3.13 -4.92
N VAL A 201 -0.63 -2.12 -4.46
CA VAL A 201 0.51 -2.28 -3.56
C VAL A 201 0.14 -1.65 -2.23
N LEU A 202 -0.13 -2.48 -1.23
CA LEU A 202 -0.52 -2.07 0.11
C LEU A 202 0.66 -2.17 1.07
N ILE A 203 1.13 -1.03 1.59
CA ILE A 203 2.04 -1.02 2.73
C ILE A 203 1.19 -0.97 3.99
N THR A 204 1.42 -1.91 4.89
CA THR A 204 0.71 -1.98 6.16
C THR A 204 1.59 -2.62 7.24
N HIS A 205 1.26 -2.36 8.49
CA HIS A 205 1.77 -3.08 9.65
C HIS A 205 0.69 -3.93 10.34
N TYR A 206 -0.51 -4.00 9.73
CA TYR A 206 -1.61 -4.85 10.19
C TYR A 206 -1.63 -6.18 9.44
N MET A 207 -1.43 -7.26 10.18
CA MET A 207 -1.30 -8.61 9.61
C MET A 207 -2.61 -9.08 8.95
N GLU A 208 -3.76 -8.69 9.52
CA GLU A 208 -5.09 -8.99 8.98
C GLU A 208 -5.38 -8.28 7.65
N GLU A 209 -4.72 -7.17 7.38
CA GLU A 209 -4.81 -6.48 6.09
C GLU A 209 -3.96 -7.19 5.05
N ALA A 210 -2.71 -7.51 5.40
CA ALA A 210 -1.79 -8.22 4.52
C ALA A 210 -2.28 -9.64 4.20
N ALA A 211 -2.97 -10.30 5.13
CA ALA A 211 -3.59 -11.61 4.90
C ALA A 211 -4.69 -11.59 3.81
N GLN A 212 -5.16 -10.41 3.38
CA GLN A 212 -6.14 -10.27 2.30
C GLN A 212 -5.51 -10.11 0.92
N ALA A 213 -4.20 -9.93 0.85
CA ALA A 213 -3.46 -9.83 -0.40
C ALA A 213 -3.26 -11.21 -1.07
N GLU A 214 -2.85 -11.21 -2.33
CA GLU A 214 -2.48 -12.41 -3.08
C GLU A 214 -1.03 -12.82 -2.80
N ARG A 215 -0.18 -11.82 -2.55
CA ARG A 215 1.24 -12.00 -2.24
C ARG A 215 1.67 -11.03 -1.14
N VAL A 216 2.57 -11.49 -0.30
CA VAL A 216 3.14 -10.72 0.81
C VAL A 216 4.65 -10.70 0.68
N VAL A 217 5.21 -9.50 0.73
CA VAL A 217 6.65 -9.25 0.81
C VAL A 217 6.99 -8.69 2.17
N VAL A 218 7.98 -9.25 2.84
CA VAL A 218 8.45 -8.79 4.14
C VAL A 218 9.79 -8.09 3.98
N MET A 219 9.86 -6.85 4.50
CA MET A 219 11.08 -6.03 4.49
C MET A 219 11.67 -5.89 5.89
N ASP A 220 12.98 -6.04 5.97
CA ASP A 220 13.79 -5.69 7.15
C ASP A 220 15.09 -5.00 6.71
N LYS A 221 15.47 -3.92 7.39
CA LYS A 221 16.72 -3.16 7.15
C LYS A 221 16.99 -2.83 5.69
N GLY A 222 15.94 -2.41 4.97
CA GLY A 222 16.03 -2.02 3.57
C GLY A 222 16.16 -3.18 2.57
N ARG A 223 15.86 -4.41 2.97
CA ARG A 223 15.94 -5.62 2.14
C ARG A 223 14.62 -6.38 2.15
N VAL A 224 14.33 -7.08 1.08
CA VAL A 224 13.31 -8.12 1.06
C VAL A 224 13.90 -9.38 1.70
N ILE A 225 13.24 -9.89 2.74
CA ILE A 225 13.68 -11.07 3.49
C ILE A 225 12.74 -12.27 3.32
N MET A 226 11.49 -12.03 2.95
CA MET A 226 10.51 -13.07 2.62
C MET A 226 9.61 -12.57 1.49
N ASP A 227 9.15 -13.48 0.63
CA ASP A 227 8.27 -13.22 -0.49
C ASP A 227 7.48 -14.50 -0.79
N GLY A 228 6.15 -14.43 -0.76
CA GLY A 228 5.29 -15.60 -0.95
C GLY A 228 3.80 -15.27 -0.73
N THR A 229 2.97 -16.29 -0.75
CA THR A 229 1.56 -16.17 -0.42
C THR A 229 1.36 -15.84 1.07
N PRO A 230 0.24 -15.21 1.48
CA PRO A 230 -0.04 -14.97 2.88
C PRO A 230 0.07 -16.23 3.76
N LYS A 231 -0.38 -17.39 3.25
CA LYS A 231 -0.29 -18.67 3.96
C LYS A 231 1.15 -19.12 4.21
N GLU A 232 2.01 -19.00 3.21
CA GLU A 232 3.44 -19.31 3.34
C GLU A 232 4.12 -18.37 4.33
N ILE A 233 3.90 -17.06 4.18
CA ILE A 233 4.55 -16.05 5.03
C ILE A 233 4.11 -16.17 6.48
N PHE A 234 2.81 -16.23 6.76
CA PHE A 234 2.32 -16.25 8.14
C PHE A 234 2.48 -17.59 8.84
N SER A 235 2.73 -18.69 8.13
CA SER A 235 3.11 -19.96 8.75
C SER A 235 4.52 -19.93 9.39
N GLU A 236 5.37 -19.00 8.98
CA GLU A 236 6.74 -18.79 9.49
C GLU A 236 6.74 -17.90 10.76
N VAL A 237 5.90 -18.23 11.75
CA VAL A 237 5.63 -17.42 12.95
C VAL A 237 6.91 -16.98 13.67
N GLU A 238 7.81 -17.92 13.98
CA GLU A 238 9.04 -17.62 14.72
C GLU A 238 9.99 -16.70 13.91
N ARG A 239 10.03 -16.86 12.59
CA ARG A 239 10.85 -16.02 11.72
C ARG A 239 10.30 -14.59 11.67
N LEU A 240 8.99 -14.39 11.56
CA LEU A 240 8.35 -13.07 11.62
C LEU A 240 8.59 -12.39 12.97
N LYS A 241 8.43 -13.12 14.07
CA LYS A 241 8.70 -12.61 15.43
C LYS A 241 10.16 -12.22 15.61
N SER A 242 11.10 -12.96 15.00
CA SER A 242 12.54 -12.64 15.11
C SER A 242 12.92 -11.30 14.47
N VAL A 243 12.10 -10.78 13.55
CA VAL A 243 12.26 -9.47 12.89
C VAL A 243 11.29 -8.41 13.44
N GLY A 244 10.63 -8.68 14.57
CA GLY A 244 9.74 -7.72 15.26
C GLY A 244 8.38 -7.56 14.58
N LEU A 245 7.92 -8.57 13.84
CA LEU A 245 6.58 -8.61 13.26
C LEU A 245 5.73 -9.67 13.97
N ASP A 246 4.42 -9.43 14.01
CA ASP A 246 3.44 -10.39 14.48
C ASP A 246 2.86 -11.20 13.32
N VAL A 247 1.90 -12.08 13.64
CA VAL A 247 1.06 -12.82 12.70
C VAL A 247 -0.41 -12.53 13.00
N PRO A 248 -1.36 -12.85 12.11
CA PRO A 248 -2.79 -12.76 12.43
C PRO A 248 -3.12 -13.51 13.72
N GLN A 249 -4.01 -12.96 14.55
CA GLN A 249 -4.34 -13.53 15.87
C GLN A 249 -4.77 -15.00 15.81
N VAL A 250 -5.48 -15.39 14.76
CA VAL A 250 -5.90 -16.78 14.54
C VAL A 250 -4.74 -17.70 14.18
N THR A 251 -3.73 -17.18 13.48
CA THR A 251 -2.49 -17.90 13.16
C THR A 251 -1.66 -18.12 14.42
N GLU A 252 -1.56 -17.10 15.28
CA GLU A 252 -0.92 -17.19 16.59
C GLU A 252 -1.58 -18.26 17.45
N LEU A 253 -2.92 -18.23 17.53
CA LEU A 253 -3.69 -19.24 18.28
C LEU A 253 -3.40 -20.66 17.74
N ALA A 254 -3.45 -20.86 16.43
CA ALA A 254 -3.15 -22.15 15.80
C ALA A 254 -1.72 -22.62 16.13
N HIS A 255 -0.75 -21.70 16.11
CA HIS A 255 0.64 -21.98 16.45
C HIS A 255 0.80 -22.43 17.90
N GLU A 256 0.16 -21.77 18.87
CA GLU A 256 0.20 -22.14 20.29
C GLU A 256 -0.52 -23.47 20.57
N LEU A 257 -1.64 -23.72 19.90
CA LEU A 257 -2.33 -25.02 19.97
C LEU A 257 -1.46 -26.16 19.47
N ARG A 258 -0.74 -25.96 18.35
CA ARG A 258 0.24 -26.95 17.82
C ARG A 258 1.37 -27.23 18.80
N LYS A 259 1.94 -26.18 19.42
CA LYS A 259 2.97 -26.32 20.47
C LYS A 259 2.44 -27.14 21.66
N SER A 260 1.14 -27.06 21.92
CA SER A 260 0.47 -27.83 22.99
C SER A 260 0.08 -29.25 22.55
N GLY A 261 0.42 -29.69 21.34
CA GLY A 261 0.15 -31.04 20.84
C GLY A 261 -1.18 -31.21 20.12
N VAL A 262 -1.90 -30.13 19.82
CA VAL A 262 -3.16 -30.17 19.04
C VAL A 262 -2.83 -30.23 17.55
N GLU A 263 -3.40 -31.19 16.83
CA GLU A 263 -3.24 -31.32 15.37
C GLU A 263 -4.12 -30.32 14.62
N ILE A 264 -3.65 -29.09 14.40
CA ILE A 264 -4.32 -28.03 13.65
C ILE A 264 -3.38 -27.51 12.53
N PRO A 265 -3.90 -27.13 11.33
CA PRO A 265 -3.05 -26.57 10.26
C PRO A 265 -2.29 -25.31 10.71
N ALA A 266 -1.07 -25.13 10.15
CA ALA A 266 -0.22 -23.96 10.47
C ALA A 266 -0.62 -22.70 9.69
N ASP A 267 -1.35 -22.86 8.60
CA ASP A 267 -1.62 -21.86 7.57
C ASP A 267 -3.01 -21.20 7.69
N ILE A 268 -3.57 -21.22 8.91
CA ILE A 268 -4.85 -20.59 9.21
C ILE A 268 -4.69 -19.07 9.22
N LEU A 269 -5.50 -18.36 8.41
CA LEU A 269 -5.46 -16.91 8.28
C LEU A 269 -6.76 -16.21 8.69
N SER A 270 -7.87 -16.92 8.80
CA SER A 270 -9.16 -16.33 9.13
C SER A 270 -9.84 -17.01 10.33
N GLU A 271 -10.66 -16.24 11.07
CA GLU A 271 -11.47 -16.77 12.16
C GLU A 271 -12.37 -17.92 11.70
N LYS A 272 -12.91 -17.81 10.49
CA LYS A 272 -13.76 -18.85 9.91
C LYS A 272 -13.01 -20.17 9.73
N GLU A 273 -11.81 -20.13 9.11
CA GLU A 273 -10.95 -21.31 8.96
C GLU A 273 -10.61 -21.91 10.33
N CYS A 274 -10.23 -21.08 11.31
CA CYS A 274 -9.89 -21.52 12.65
C CYS A 274 -11.06 -22.25 13.31
N VAL A 275 -12.27 -21.70 13.26
CA VAL A 275 -13.48 -22.32 13.80
C VAL A 275 -13.80 -23.65 13.11
N GLU A 276 -13.69 -23.71 11.78
CA GLU A 276 -13.93 -24.93 11.00
C GLU A 276 -12.96 -26.06 11.41
N GLU A 277 -11.66 -25.76 11.58
CA GLU A 277 -10.68 -26.74 12.02
C GLU A 277 -10.88 -27.17 13.48
N LEU A 278 -11.17 -26.25 14.39
CA LEU A 278 -11.46 -26.57 15.79
C LEU A 278 -12.70 -27.48 15.93
N ILE A 279 -13.74 -27.24 15.14
CA ILE A 279 -14.95 -28.12 15.16
C ILE A 279 -14.60 -29.54 14.70
N LYS A 280 -13.65 -29.73 13.76
CA LYS A 280 -13.22 -31.08 13.34
C LYS A 280 -12.48 -31.83 14.45
N ILE A 281 -11.70 -31.13 15.26
CA ILE A 281 -10.90 -31.68 16.35
C ILE A 281 -11.78 -32.03 17.57
N LEU A 282 -12.84 -31.26 17.81
CA LEU A 282 -13.76 -31.47 18.97
C LEU A 282 -14.85 -32.51 18.73
N LYS A 283 -14.99 -33.04 17.54
CA LYS A 283 -15.90 -34.14 17.18
C LYS A 283 -15.24 -35.50 17.28
#